data_6b2efc5cd4442927067dae3f049b584d
#
_entry.id   6b2efc5cd4442927067dae3f049b584d
#
_cell.length_a   1.000
_cell.length_b   1.000
_cell.length_c   1.000
_cell.angle_alpha   90.00
_cell.angle_beta   90.00
_cell.angle_gamma   90.00
#
_symmetry.space_group_name_H-M   'P 1'
#
loop_
_entity.id
_entity.type
_entity.pdbx_description
1 polymer ?
#
loop_
_entity_poly.entity_id
_entity_poly.type
_entity_poly.pdbx_seq_one_letter_code
_entity_poly.pdbx_strand_id
1 'polypeptide(L)'
;LPSGNYQLVIEVRDRTNELLKIRKTFFQRSNPAAEMSVADLHSIVDLGFVAQITNQDTMDMYVASVYPISSQLERNFVRNQLENEGTLEMKQKFFISFWQSRNPMNPEKSWNDYKLKLNTVQDIFKSPIDYGFETERGRVYLQYGPPKGIS
;
A
#
# COMPACT_ATOMS: atom_id res chain seq x y z
N LEU A 1 -17.40 6.57 9.70
CA LEU A 1 -16.26 5.66 9.85
C LEU A 1 -15.06 6.27 9.15
N PRO A 2 -13.89 6.37 9.78
CA PRO A 2 -12.65 6.80 9.14
C PRO A 2 -12.20 5.83 8.04
N SER A 3 -11.17 6.20 7.28
CA SER A 3 -10.52 5.27 6.36
C SER A 3 -9.90 4.12 7.13
N GLY A 4 -10.06 2.92 6.64
CA GLY A 4 -9.51 1.74 7.29
C GLY A 4 -10.09 0.44 6.78
N ASN A 5 -9.57 -0.64 7.33
CA ASN A 5 -10.08 -1.99 7.08
C ASN A 5 -11.07 -2.36 8.16
N TYR A 6 -12.22 -2.83 7.74
CA TYR A 6 -13.32 -3.19 8.63
C TYR A 6 -13.75 -4.63 8.39
N GLN A 7 -14.21 -5.25 9.44
CA GLN A 7 -14.90 -6.53 9.35
C GLN A 7 -16.36 -6.31 9.72
N LEU A 8 -17.26 -6.58 8.79
CA LEU A 8 -18.69 -6.67 9.08
C LEU A 8 -18.99 -8.09 9.57
N VAL A 9 -19.56 -8.18 10.75
CA VAL A 9 -20.03 -9.42 11.35
C VAL A 9 -21.54 -9.37 11.44
N ILE A 10 -22.22 -10.31 10.78
CA ILE A 10 -23.68 -10.47 10.84
C ILE A 10 -23.97 -11.75 11.60
N GLU A 11 -24.68 -11.62 12.71
CA GLU A 11 -25.11 -12.74 13.54
C GLU A 11 -26.64 -12.88 13.45
N VAL A 12 -27.10 -14.07 13.21
CA VAL A 12 -28.53 -14.43 13.28
C VAL A 12 -28.71 -15.24 14.56
N ARG A 13 -29.56 -14.74 15.45
CA ARG A 13 -29.88 -15.38 16.73
C ARG A 13 -31.37 -15.69 16.80
N ASP A 14 -31.72 -16.72 17.51
CA ASP A 14 -33.11 -17.05 17.78
C ASP A 14 -33.71 -16.21 18.91
N ARG A 15 -34.99 -16.49 19.25
CA ARG A 15 -35.70 -15.76 20.33
C ARG A 15 -35.11 -16.00 21.71
N THR A 16 -34.30 -17.03 21.90
CA THR A 16 -33.59 -17.38 23.13
C THR A 16 -32.16 -16.84 23.16
N ASN A 17 -31.79 -16.03 22.13
CA ASN A 17 -30.47 -15.45 21.96
C ASN A 17 -29.37 -16.48 21.60
N GLU A 18 -29.73 -17.67 21.13
CA GLU A 18 -28.81 -18.67 20.65
C GLU A 18 -28.35 -18.31 19.23
N LEU A 19 -27.04 -18.44 18.95
CA LEU A 19 -26.45 -18.12 17.67
C LEU A 19 -26.79 -19.20 16.62
N LEU A 20 -27.60 -18.84 15.64
CA LEU A 20 -28.00 -19.73 14.55
C LEU A 20 -27.05 -19.68 13.37
N LYS A 21 -26.55 -18.49 13.03
CA LYS A 21 -25.65 -18.30 11.89
C LYS A 21 -24.80 -17.06 12.08
N ILE A 22 -23.56 -17.15 11.63
CA ILE A 22 -22.63 -16.02 11.59
C ILE A 22 -22.08 -15.87 10.18
N ARG A 23 -22.00 -14.64 9.69
CA ARG A 23 -21.31 -14.30 8.44
C ARG A 23 -20.37 -13.13 8.70
N LYS A 24 -19.13 -13.30 8.25
CA LYS A 24 -18.09 -12.27 8.34
C LYS A 24 -17.69 -11.86 6.93
N THR A 25 -17.58 -10.57 6.69
CA THR A 25 -17.07 -10.03 5.45
C THR A 25 -16.11 -8.90 5.73
N PHE A 26 -15.02 -8.83 5.00
CA PHE A 26 -14.05 -7.74 5.09
C PHE A 26 -14.36 -6.72 4.02
N PHE A 27 -14.26 -5.45 4.38
CA PHE A 27 -14.28 -4.37 3.42
C PHE A 27 -13.31 -3.28 3.83
N GLN A 28 -12.76 -2.63 2.83
CA GLN A 28 -11.93 -1.44 3.01
C GLN A 28 -12.77 -0.20 2.73
N ARG A 29 -12.75 0.73 3.65
CA ARG A 29 -13.32 2.06 3.41
C ARG A 29 -12.21 3.07 3.19
N SER A 30 -12.26 3.76 2.07
CA SER A 30 -11.52 4.98 1.82
C SER A 30 -12.45 6.17 2.04
N ASN A 31 -12.04 7.12 2.87
CA ASN A 31 -12.74 8.39 2.98
C ASN A 31 -12.02 9.40 2.08
N PRO A 32 -12.59 9.75 0.92
CA PRO A 32 -11.93 10.66 -0.01
C PRO A 32 -11.79 12.10 0.52
N ALA A 33 -12.48 12.42 1.62
CA ALA A 33 -12.40 13.73 2.27
C ALA A 33 -11.28 13.83 3.33
N ALA A 34 -10.62 12.71 3.68
CA ALA A 34 -9.50 12.72 4.62
C ALA A 34 -8.18 12.82 3.83
N GLU A 35 -7.65 14.01 3.71
CA GLU A 35 -6.29 14.20 3.19
C GLU A 35 -5.27 13.62 4.17
N MET A 36 -4.32 12.84 3.65
CA MET A 36 -3.15 12.45 4.41
C MET A 36 -2.33 13.69 4.72
N SER A 37 -2.03 13.94 5.98
CA SER A 37 -1.25 15.10 6.40
C SER A 37 0.13 14.70 6.92
N VAL A 38 1.06 15.63 6.89
CA VAL A 38 2.38 15.46 7.51
C VAL A 38 2.24 15.19 9.02
N ALA A 39 1.24 15.78 9.66
CA ALA A 39 0.95 15.55 11.08
C ALA A 39 0.57 14.09 11.37
N ASP A 40 -0.18 13.44 10.46
CA ASP A 40 -0.52 12.02 10.58
C ASP A 40 0.74 11.15 10.51
N LEU A 41 1.70 11.49 9.66
CA LEU A 41 2.98 10.79 9.60
C LEU A 41 3.80 10.97 10.89
N HIS A 42 3.81 12.17 11.47
CA HIS A 42 4.55 12.41 12.70
C HIS A 42 4.05 11.57 13.89
N SER A 43 2.80 11.15 13.87
CA SER A 43 2.23 10.28 14.89
C SER A 43 2.73 8.83 14.83
N ILE A 44 3.35 8.42 13.71
CA ILE A 44 3.89 7.07 13.54
C ILE A 44 5.23 6.98 14.27
N VAL A 45 5.29 6.12 15.27
CA VAL A 45 6.49 5.88 16.09
C VAL A 45 7.21 4.59 15.69
N ASP A 46 6.46 3.55 15.36
CA ASP A 46 7.02 2.25 15.00
C ASP A 46 7.12 2.11 13.47
N LEU A 47 8.34 2.03 12.98
CA LEU A 47 8.65 1.83 11.55
C LEU A 47 8.65 0.35 11.13
N GLY A 48 8.56 -0.59 12.09
CA GLY A 48 8.56 -2.01 11.80
C GLY A 48 9.73 -2.43 10.88
N PHE A 49 9.44 -3.23 9.86
CA PHE A 49 10.44 -3.71 8.89
C PHE A 49 11.11 -2.57 8.07
N VAL A 50 10.44 -1.42 7.95
CA VAL A 50 10.94 -0.28 7.16
C VAL A 50 12.15 0.39 7.83
N ALA A 51 12.31 0.26 9.14
CA ALA A 51 13.44 0.81 9.88
C ALA A 51 14.80 0.34 9.35
N GLN A 52 14.85 -0.81 8.72
CA GLN A 52 16.08 -1.38 8.14
C GLN A 52 16.46 -0.73 6.79
N ILE A 53 15.56 0.01 6.17
CA ILE A 53 15.80 0.68 4.88
C ILE A 53 16.38 2.07 5.17
N THR A 54 17.70 2.12 5.32
CA THR A 54 18.42 3.35 5.74
C THR A 54 19.01 4.13 4.57
N ASN A 55 19.02 3.55 3.37
CA ASN A 55 19.53 4.22 2.16
C ASN A 55 18.43 5.07 1.53
N GLN A 56 18.71 6.36 1.33
CA GLN A 56 17.78 7.35 0.77
C GLN A 56 17.30 6.93 -0.63
N ASP A 57 18.23 6.60 -1.53
CA ASP A 57 17.90 6.25 -2.92
C ASP A 57 17.03 5.00 -3.01
N THR A 58 17.31 4.02 -2.14
CA THR A 58 16.49 2.80 -2.04
C THR A 58 15.08 3.12 -1.57
N MET A 59 14.95 4.01 -0.58
CA MET A 59 13.64 4.41 -0.06
C MET A 59 12.86 5.20 -1.11
N ASP A 60 13.52 6.09 -1.84
CA ASP A 60 12.93 6.86 -2.93
C ASP A 60 12.40 5.94 -4.04
N MET A 61 13.18 4.94 -4.43
CA MET A 61 12.77 3.95 -5.40
C MET A 61 11.56 3.14 -4.90
N TYR A 62 11.53 2.74 -3.62
CA TYR A 62 10.41 1.99 -3.07
C TYR A 62 9.13 2.83 -2.98
N VAL A 63 9.22 4.08 -2.56
CA VAL A 63 8.07 5.01 -2.56
C VAL A 63 7.55 5.21 -3.99
N ALA A 64 8.43 5.42 -4.96
CA ALA A 64 8.05 5.55 -6.36
C ALA A 64 7.40 4.26 -6.92
N SER A 65 7.92 3.09 -6.52
CA SER A 65 7.45 1.80 -7.01
C SER A 65 6.02 1.45 -6.61
N VAL A 66 5.47 2.02 -5.53
CA VAL A 66 4.08 1.79 -5.11
C VAL A 66 3.08 2.71 -5.80
N TYR A 67 3.53 3.65 -6.62
CA TYR A 67 2.66 4.58 -7.37
C TYR A 67 1.54 3.87 -8.16
N PRO A 68 1.78 2.76 -8.88
CA PRO A 68 0.74 2.07 -9.63
C PRO A 68 -0.45 1.61 -8.79
N ILE A 69 -0.21 1.23 -7.54
CA ILE A 69 -1.22 0.73 -6.60
C ILE A 69 -1.65 1.76 -5.56
N SER A 70 -1.16 2.99 -5.67
CA SER A 70 -1.51 4.09 -4.76
C SER A 70 -2.86 4.71 -5.13
N SER A 71 -3.59 5.14 -4.11
CA SER A 71 -4.76 6.00 -4.28
C SER A 71 -4.37 7.39 -4.79
N GLN A 72 -5.34 8.17 -5.29
CA GLN A 72 -5.07 9.53 -5.72
C GLN A 72 -4.55 10.42 -4.58
N LEU A 73 -5.05 10.22 -3.36
CA LEU A 73 -4.59 10.97 -2.19
C LEU A 73 -3.13 10.63 -1.84
N GLU A 74 -2.77 9.36 -1.87
CA GLU A 74 -1.39 8.92 -1.64
C GLU A 74 -0.44 9.48 -2.71
N ARG A 75 -0.84 9.46 -3.99
CA ARG A 75 -0.07 10.04 -5.09
C ARG A 75 0.14 11.54 -4.92
N ASN A 76 -0.91 12.26 -4.55
CA ASN A 76 -0.84 13.70 -4.29
C ASN A 76 0.08 14.00 -3.10
N PHE A 77 -0.02 13.21 -2.03
CA PHE A 77 0.84 13.36 -0.87
C PHE A 77 2.32 13.15 -1.22
N VAL A 78 2.65 12.07 -1.92
CA VAL A 78 4.03 11.79 -2.36
C VAL A 78 4.57 12.95 -3.19
N ARG A 79 3.83 13.38 -4.20
CA ARG A 79 4.24 14.46 -5.09
C ARG A 79 4.45 15.78 -4.38
N ASN A 80 3.56 16.13 -3.45
CA ASN A 80 3.56 17.45 -2.83
C ASN A 80 4.44 17.53 -1.58
N GLN A 81 4.67 16.41 -0.89
CA GLN A 81 5.31 16.38 0.42
C GLN A 81 6.62 15.57 0.46
N LEU A 82 6.78 14.58 -0.41
CA LEU A 82 7.91 13.66 -0.31
C LEU A 82 8.94 13.80 -1.43
N GLU A 83 8.52 14.12 -2.66
CA GLU A 83 9.44 14.11 -3.82
C GLU A 83 10.59 15.10 -3.69
N ASN A 84 10.30 16.32 -3.24
CA ASN A 84 11.30 17.40 -3.21
C ASN A 84 11.85 17.68 -1.80
N GLU A 85 11.05 17.57 -0.77
CA GLU A 85 11.37 17.99 0.59
C GLU A 85 11.27 16.86 1.63
N GLY A 86 10.86 15.66 1.21
CA GLY A 86 10.67 14.52 2.10
C GLY A 86 11.99 13.99 2.64
N THR A 87 12.12 13.98 3.98
CA THR A 87 13.25 13.32 4.65
C THR A 87 13.12 11.80 4.55
N LEU A 88 14.23 11.08 4.76
CA LEU A 88 14.20 9.62 4.84
C LEU A 88 13.15 9.12 5.83
N GLU A 89 13.08 9.73 7.02
CA GLU A 89 12.11 9.38 8.05
C GLU A 89 10.66 9.57 7.58
N MET A 90 10.34 10.66 6.91
CA MET A 90 9.00 10.89 6.37
C MET A 90 8.62 9.83 5.32
N LYS A 91 9.56 9.47 4.45
CA LYS A 91 9.36 8.43 3.43
C LYS A 91 9.19 7.04 4.06
N GLN A 92 9.97 6.72 5.09
CA GLN A 92 9.82 5.50 5.87
C GLN A 92 8.45 5.43 6.56
N LYS A 93 8.01 6.51 7.19
CA LYS A 93 6.69 6.60 7.84
C LYS A 93 5.54 6.47 6.84
N PHE A 94 5.64 7.13 5.69
CA PHE A 94 4.69 6.96 4.60
C PHE A 94 4.63 5.49 4.16
N PHE A 95 5.76 4.87 3.93
CA PHE A 95 5.85 3.52 3.40
C PHE A 95 5.30 2.46 4.36
N ILE A 96 5.59 2.57 5.66
CA ILE A 96 4.99 1.67 6.65
C ILE A 96 3.48 1.89 6.76
N SER A 97 3.01 3.14 6.77
CA SER A 97 1.58 3.46 6.80
C SER A 97 0.84 2.90 5.57
N PHE A 98 1.45 3.01 4.40
CA PHE A 98 0.94 2.47 3.14
C PHE A 98 0.66 0.97 3.23
N TRP A 99 1.59 0.19 3.77
CA TRP A 99 1.44 -1.25 3.90
C TRP A 99 0.56 -1.66 5.08
N GLN A 100 0.60 -0.93 6.19
CA GLN A 100 -0.30 -1.15 7.33
C GLN A 100 -1.76 -0.91 6.97
N SER A 101 -2.06 0.08 6.13
CA SER A 101 -3.43 0.32 5.67
C SER A 101 -3.98 -0.81 4.81
N ARG A 102 -3.11 -1.53 4.12
CA ARG A 102 -3.48 -2.66 3.24
C ARG A 102 -3.49 -4.00 3.95
N ASN A 103 -2.60 -4.19 4.90
CA ASN A 103 -2.52 -5.40 5.71
C ASN A 103 -2.05 -5.06 7.13
N PRO A 104 -2.96 -4.67 8.04
CA PRO A 104 -2.60 -4.30 9.40
C PRO A 104 -1.96 -5.43 10.21
N MET A 105 -2.30 -6.69 9.87
CA MET A 105 -1.81 -7.87 10.60
C MET A 105 -0.38 -8.23 10.22
N ASN A 106 -0.01 -8.05 8.96
CA ASN A 106 1.32 -8.37 8.47
C ASN A 106 1.70 -7.50 7.25
N PRO A 107 2.04 -6.23 7.49
CA PRO A 107 2.40 -5.29 6.42
C PRO A 107 3.66 -5.72 5.67
N GLU A 108 4.64 -6.31 6.38
CA GLU A 108 5.88 -6.80 5.78
C GLU A 108 5.63 -7.92 4.75
N LYS A 109 4.70 -8.83 5.04
CA LYS A 109 4.33 -9.87 4.07
C LYS A 109 3.77 -9.28 2.80
N SER A 110 2.87 -8.31 2.90
CA SER A 110 2.29 -7.65 1.73
C SER A 110 3.34 -6.90 0.91
N TRP A 111 4.30 -6.26 1.56
CA TRP A 111 5.44 -5.66 0.88
C TRP A 111 6.30 -6.73 0.17
N ASN A 112 6.63 -7.82 0.84
CA ASN A 112 7.44 -8.87 0.24
C ASN A 112 6.78 -9.52 -0.97
N ASP A 113 5.46 -9.77 -0.90
CA ASP A 113 4.68 -10.27 -2.03
C ASP A 113 4.68 -9.28 -3.22
N TYR A 114 4.54 -7.98 -2.94
CA TYR A 114 4.63 -6.94 -3.95
C TYR A 114 6.04 -6.80 -4.52
N LYS A 115 7.06 -6.87 -3.70
CA LYS A 115 8.47 -6.79 -4.10
C LYS A 115 8.86 -7.89 -5.08
N LEU A 116 8.31 -9.10 -4.94
CA LEU A 116 8.50 -10.17 -5.93
C LEU A 116 7.95 -9.77 -7.30
N LYS A 117 6.76 -9.18 -7.35
CA LYS A 117 6.19 -8.66 -8.61
C LYS A 117 7.00 -7.50 -9.17
N LEU A 118 7.48 -6.62 -8.29
CA LEU A 118 8.32 -5.49 -8.65
C LEU A 118 9.62 -5.96 -9.30
N ASN A 119 10.29 -6.97 -8.74
CA ASN A 119 11.49 -7.55 -9.30
C ASN A 119 11.21 -8.16 -10.69
N THR A 120 10.12 -8.89 -10.85
CA THR A 120 9.69 -9.44 -12.15
C THR A 120 9.48 -8.34 -13.20
N VAL A 121 8.79 -7.27 -12.81
CA VAL A 121 8.55 -6.10 -13.67
C VAL A 121 9.85 -5.41 -14.03
N GLN A 122 10.77 -5.30 -13.08
CA GLN A 122 12.07 -4.70 -13.30
C GLN A 122 12.91 -5.52 -14.31
N ASP A 123 12.87 -6.84 -14.17
CA ASP A 123 13.63 -7.72 -15.08
C ASP A 123 13.07 -7.72 -16.51
N ILE A 124 11.75 -7.65 -16.68
CA ILE A 124 11.08 -7.76 -17.99
C ILE A 124 10.99 -6.41 -18.70
N PHE A 125 10.70 -5.34 -17.98
CA PHE A 125 10.28 -4.06 -18.59
C PHE A 125 11.25 -2.90 -18.37
N LYS A 126 12.34 -3.07 -17.62
CA LYS A 126 13.33 -2.00 -17.47
C LYS A 126 13.92 -1.58 -18.81
N SER A 127 14.19 -0.30 -18.94
CA SER A 127 14.95 0.26 -20.06
C SER A 127 16.27 0.88 -19.55
N PRO A 128 17.17 1.34 -20.43
CA PRO A 128 18.35 2.07 -20.00
C PRO A 128 18.06 3.39 -19.26
N ILE A 129 16.83 3.92 -19.42
CA ILE A 129 16.43 5.24 -18.93
C ILE A 129 15.41 5.11 -17.79
N ASP A 130 14.51 4.11 -17.85
CA ASP A 130 13.37 3.99 -16.94
C ASP A 130 13.43 2.70 -16.12
N TYR A 131 12.98 2.77 -14.88
CA TYR A 131 12.67 1.58 -14.11
C TYR A 131 11.47 0.84 -14.73
N GLY A 132 11.44 -0.49 -14.59
CA GLY A 132 10.36 -1.31 -15.14
C GLY A 132 8.97 -0.89 -14.64
N PHE A 133 8.85 -0.45 -13.39
CA PHE A 133 7.59 0.02 -12.81
C PHE A 133 7.14 1.41 -13.32
N GLU A 134 8.01 2.16 -13.95
CA GLU A 134 7.68 3.46 -14.58
C GLU A 134 7.10 3.29 -15.97
N THR A 135 7.35 2.15 -16.62
CA THR A 135 6.79 1.84 -17.93
C THR A 135 5.28 1.58 -17.85
N GLU A 136 4.55 1.85 -18.91
CA GLU A 136 3.10 1.58 -18.97
C GLU A 136 2.79 0.10 -18.73
N ARG A 137 3.57 -0.80 -19.33
CA ARG A 137 3.41 -2.25 -19.16
C ARG A 137 3.69 -2.71 -17.73
N GLY A 138 4.73 -2.17 -17.11
CA GLY A 138 5.06 -2.44 -15.72
C GLY A 138 3.97 -1.98 -14.76
N ARG A 139 3.41 -0.79 -14.98
CA ARG A 139 2.29 -0.27 -14.19
C ARG A 139 1.06 -1.17 -14.28
N VAL A 140 0.68 -1.58 -15.47
CA VAL A 140 -0.45 -2.50 -15.68
C VAL A 140 -0.19 -3.84 -15.00
N TYR A 141 1.01 -4.39 -15.12
CA TYR A 141 1.38 -5.64 -14.46
C TYR A 141 1.29 -5.54 -12.93
N LEU A 142 1.75 -4.45 -12.35
CA LEU A 142 1.71 -4.24 -10.89
C LEU A 142 0.28 -4.04 -10.37
N GLN A 143 -0.59 -3.40 -11.16
CA GLN A 143 -1.99 -3.19 -10.79
C GLN A 143 -2.84 -4.45 -10.91
N TYR A 144 -2.68 -5.18 -11.99
CA TYR A 144 -3.62 -6.25 -12.39
C TYR A 144 -3.00 -7.64 -12.39
N GLY A 145 -1.68 -7.75 -12.21
CA GLY A 145 -0.94 -9.00 -12.30
C GLY A 145 -0.58 -9.38 -13.74
N PRO A 146 0.02 -10.57 -13.92
CA PRO A 146 0.41 -11.08 -15.24
C PRO A 146 -0.81 -11.26 -16.15
N PRO A 147 -0.65 -11.09 -17.49
CA PRO A 147 -1.74 -11.31 -18.43
C PRO A 147 -2.25 -12.76 -18.34
N LYS A 148 -3.55 -12.91 -18.24
CA LYS A 148 -4.21 -14.22 -18.26
C LYS A 148 -4.35 -14.72 -19.70
N GLY A 149 -3.29 -15.32 -20.21
CA GLY A 149 -3.29 -15.94 -21.54
C GLY A 149 -3.12 -14.93 -22.67
N ILE A 150 -2.16 -15.23 -23.55
CA ILE A 150 -2.11 -14.66 -24.90
C ILE A 150 -2.75 -15.69 -25.79
N SER A 151 -3.97 -15.41 -26.22
CA SER A 151 -4.58 -16.17 -27.30
C SER A 151 -4.10 -15.65 -28.65
#